data_984fa9bc11337af1e6bdaf6cbe2ddd50
#
_entry.id   984fa9bc11337af1e6bdaf6cbe2ddd50
#
_cell.length_a   1.000
_cell.length_b   1.000
_cell.length_c   1.000
_cell.angle_alpha   90.00
_cell.angle_beta   90.00
_cell.angle_gamma   90.00
#
_symmetry.space_group_name_H-M   'P 1'
#
loop_
_entity.id
_entity.type
_entity.pdbx_description
1 polymer ?
#
loop_
_entity_poly.entity_id
_entity_poly.type
_entity_poly.pdbx_seq_one_letter_code
_entity_poly.pdbx_strand_id
1 'polypeptide(L)'
;MAQAYFNLDNYADLFYVDTAVSEYLDRKAADYGITRKPATYAVRRVETTGIIGIGTRWGVGETTYKIIEALGIDIYSAVCEQPGEIGNTYNGVLENIDNINGVTATLTDIIAAGTNEENDDSLRNRIKQYLTIPYQNGNIAQYLKWATEFEGIGTAKVFPLWAGGNTLKIAITNGQYLPAETALIERFQEYMDPGSTGLGNGAAPVGCKVVVTGGTQLDIAVSGSIVLAEGYLEAEGAADAIADYLASITYVKSSISYMKIGSVLLDCPSIADLSDLTVNGGITDIPLTGDEIPVLNSLNLVVSAV
;
A
#
# COMPACT_ATOMS: atom_id res chain seq x y z
N MET A 1 -49.15 18.18 -7.55
CA MET A 1 -48.13 19.23 -7.29
C MET A 1 -47.16 18.84 -6.17
N ALA A 2 -47.57 18.48 -4.95
CA ALA A 2 -46.66 18.10 -3.86
C ALA A 2 -45.67 16.97 -4.25
N GLN A 3 -46.12 15.94 -4.95
CA GLN A 3 -45.29 14.84 -5.46
C GLN A 3 -44.22 15.30 -6.46
N ALA A 4 -44.54 16.30 -7.29
CA ALA A 4 -43.59 16.83 -8.26
C ALA A 4 -42.50 17.68 -7.60
N TYR A 5 -42.82 18.42 -6.53
CA TYR A 5 -41.84 19.17 -5.75
C TYR A 5 -40.95 18.22 -4.92
N PHE A 6 -41.51 17.17 -4.31
CA PHE A 6 -40.74 16.16 -3.61
C PHE A 6 -39.74 15.43 -4.54
N ASN A 7 -40.18 15.14 -5.79
CA ASN A 7 -39.27 14.55 -6.76
C ASN A 7 -38.16 15.51 -7.20
N LEU A 8 -38.46 16.81 -7.36
CA LEU A 8 -37.48 17.83 -7.72
C LEU A 8 -36.43 18.05 -6.66
N ASP A 9 -36.80 18.08 -5.37
CA ASP A 9 -35.86 18.21 -4.27
C ASP A 9 -34.94 16.99 -4.19
N ASN A 10 -35.46 15.76 -4.33
CA ASN A 10 -34.64 14.55 -4.38
C ASN A 10 -33.72 14.50 -5.61
N TYR A 11 -34.17 15.03 -6.76
CA TYR A 11 -33.28 15.11 -7.94
C TYR A 11 -32.19 16.15 -7.76
N ALA A 12 -32.42 17.26 -7.08
CA ALA A 12 -31.41 18.27 -6.80
C ALA A 12 -30.27 17.71 -5.98
N ASP A 13 -30.55 16.87 -4.98
CA ASP A 13 -29.55 16.23 -4.13
C ASP A 13 -28.61 15.30 -4.90
N LEU A 14 -29.06 14.70 -5.99
CA LEU A 14 -28.23 13.84 -6.84
C LEU A 14 -27.20 14.60 -7.70
N PHE A 15 -27.31 15.92 -7.81
CA PHE A 15 -26.37 16.74 -8.58
C PHE A 15 -25.16 17.20 -7.79
N TYR A 16 -25.18 17.16 -6.45
CA TYR A 16 -24.09 17.63 -5.63
C TYR A 16 -23.21 16.46 -5.16
N VAL A 17 -21.90 16.67 -5.14
CA VAL A 17 -20.93 15.65 -4.66
C VAL A 17 -21.25 15.23 -3.21
N ASP A 18 -21.76 16.14 -2.39
CA ASP A 18 -22.07 15.87 -0.98
C ASP A 18 -23.23 14.90 -0.78
N THR A 19 -24.19 14.89 -1.66
CA THR A 19 -25.46 14.19 -1.51
C THR A 19 -25.70 13.11 -2.57
N ALA A 20 -24.96 13.16 -3.70
CA ALA A 20 -25.05 12.15 -4.74
C ALA A 20 -24.65 10.75 -4.22
N VAL A 21 -25.34 9.72 -4.70
CA VAL A 21 -25.13 8.32 -4.31
C VAL A 21 -25.01 7.42 -5.53
N SER A 22 -24.30 6.30 -5.36
CA SER A 22 -24.15 5.24 -6.36
C SER A 22 -23.78 5.78 -7.76
N GLU A 23 -24.54 5.43 -8.80
CA GLU A 23 -24.22 5.82 -10.20
C GLU A 23 -24.20 7.35 -10.41
N TYR A 24 -24.96 8.12 -9.64
CA TYR A 24 -24.92 9.59 -9.75
C TYR A 24 -23.61 10.16 -9.24
N LEU A 25 -23.09 9.58 -8.15
CA LEU A 25 -21.76 9.94 -7.64
C LEU A 25 -20.67 9.51 -8.62
N ASP A 26 -20.81 8.35 -9.27
CA ASP A 26 -19.89 7.87 -10.30
C ASP A 26 -19.84 8.81 -11.51
N ARG A 27 -21.01 9.30 -11.95
CA ARG A 27 -21.09 10.31 -13.01
C ARG A 27 -20.40 11.60 -12.60
N LYS A 28 -20.58 12.04 -11.36
CA LYS A 28 -19.87 13.22 -10.82
C LYS A 28 -18.36 13.00 -10.74
N ALA A 29 -17.92 11.82 -10.34
CA ALA A 29 -16.50 11.47 -10.34
C ALA A 29 -15.92 11.53 -11.77
N ALA A 30 -16.65 11.00 -12.75
CA ALA A 30 -16.26 11.02 -14.16
C ALA A 30 -16.08 12.44 -14.74
N ASP A 31 -16.87 13.42 -14.28
CA ASP A 31 -16.72 14.84 -14.66
C ASP A 31 -15.29 15.37 -14.32
N TYR A 32 -14.63 14.75 -13.34
CA TYR A 32 -13.27 15.09 -12.89
C TYR A 32 -12.22 14.05 -13.30
N GLY A 33 -12.57 13.08 -14.15
CA GLY A 33 -11.68 12.00 -14.56
C GLY A 33 -11.40 10.97 -13.45
N ILE A 34 -12.23 10.94 -12.41
CA ILE A 34 -12.10 10.00 -11.29
C ILE A 34 -13.05 8.83 -11.53
N THR A 35 -12.56 7.61 -11.40
CA THR A 35 -13.37 6.39 -11.46
C THR A 35 -13.41 5.70 -10.10
N ARG A 36 -14.53 5.06 -9.77
CA ARG A 36 -14.65 4.21 -8.59
C ARG A 36 -13.66 3.06 -8.69
N LYS A 37 -12.96 2.75 -7.60
CA LYS A 37 -12.06 1.60 -7.55
C LYS A 37 -12.91 0.33 -7.52
N PRO A 38 -12.74 -0.57 -8.51
CA PRO A 38 -13.50 -1.82 -8.54
C PRO A 38 -13.06 -2.75 -7.40
N ALA A 39 -13.90 -3.69 -7.05
CA ALA A 39 -13.52 -4.79 -6.19
C ALA A 39 -12.39 -5.60 -6.82
N THR A 40 -11.46 -6.10 -6.00
CA THR A 40 -10.37 -6.96 -6.42
C THR A 40 -10.56 -8.38 -5.92
N TYR A 41 -9.86 -9.32 -6.54
CA TYR A 41 -9.93 -10.72 -6.18
C TYR A 41 -8.81 -11.08 -5.21
N ALA A 42 -9.12 -11.89 -4.19
CA ALA A 42 -8.10 -12.45 -3.31
C ALA A 42 -7.25 -13.50 -4.06
N VAL A 43 -5.95 -13.43 -3.89
CA VAL A 43 -5.04 -14.51 -4.29
C VAL A 43 -4.50 -15.17 -3.03
N ARG A 44 -4.68 -16.47 -2.94
CA ARG A 44 -4.39 -17.27 -1.75
C ARG A 44 -3.41 -18.40 -2.06
N ARG A 45 -2.65 -18.78 -1.07
CA ARG A 45 -1.82 -19.97 -1.08
C ARG A 45 -2.69 -21.18 -0.78
N VAL A 46 -2.51 -22.24 -1.56
CA VAL A 46 -3.18 -23.53 -1.38
C VAL A 46 -2.11 -24.62 -1.25
N GLU A 47 -2.20 -25.41 -0.21
CA GLU A 47 -1.38 -26.60 0.01
C GLU A 47 -2.20 -27.85 -0.27
N THR A 48 -1.63 -28.78 -0.99
CA THR A 48 -2.33 -30.01 -1.42
C THR A 48 -1.59 -31.26 -0.98
N THR A 49 -2.30 -32.38 -0.90
CA THR A 49 -1.69 -33.69 -0.60
C THR A 49 -1.17 -34.42 -1.84
N GLY A 50 -1.21 -33.79 -2.99
CA GLY A 50 -0.76 -34.34 -4.26
C GLY A 50 -0.87 -33.34 -5.39
N ILE A 51 -0.33 -33.70 -6.54
CA ILE A 51 -0.24 -32.83 -7.72
C ILE A 51 -1.65 -32.58 -8.29
N ILE A 52 -1.97 -31.29 -8.48
CA ILE A 52 -3.22 -30.84 -9.11
C ILE A 52 -2.92 -30.01 -10.37
N GLY A 53 -3.89 -29.96 -11.27
CA GLY A 53 -3.78 -29.17 -12.51
C GLY A 53 -4.06 -27.68 -12.28
N ILE A 54 -3.36 -26.82 -13.01
CA ILE A 54 -3.71 -25.40 -13.11
C ILE A 54 -5.11 -25.28 -13.73
N GLY A 55 -5.94 -24.41 -13.17
CA GLY A 55 -7.33 -24.20 -13.59
C GLY A 55 -8.35 -25.02 -12.79
N THR A 56 -7.93 -25.94 -11.92
CA THR A 56 -8.83 -26.70 -11.05
C THR A 56 -9.47 -25.80 -9.99
N ARG A 57 -10.71 -26.15 -9.58
CA ARG A 57 -11.54 -25.36 -8.67
C ARG A 57 -11.76 -26.09 -7.36
N TRP A 58 -11.64 -25.31 -6.31
CA TRP A 58 -11.82 -25.74 -4.92
C TRP A 58 -12.74 -24.76 -4.22
N GLY A 59 -13.66 -25.22 -3.39
CA GLY A 59 -14.68 -24.38 -2.80
C GLY A 59 -14.72 -24.41 -1.29
N VAL A 60 -15.32 -23.37 -0.71
CA VAL A 60 -15.76 -23.35 0.68
C VAL A 60 -16.91 -22.37 0.83
N GLY A 61 -18.07 -22.85 1.27
CA GLY A 61 -19.27 -22.05 1.40
C GLY A 61 -19.65 -21.37 0.09
N GLU A 62 -19.67 -20.06 0.05
CA GLU A 62 -20.01 -19.27 -1.13
C GLU A 62 -18.78 -18.86 -1.99
N THR A 63 -17.58 -19.28 -1.59
CA THR A 63 -16.35 -18.90 -2.30
C THR A 63 -15.75 -20.07 -3.07
N THR A 64 -15.26 -19.78 -4.27
CA THR A 64 -14.56 -20.72 -5.15
C THR A 64 -13.17 -20.18 -5.46
N TYR A 65 -12.17 -21.04 -5.32
CA TYR A 65 -10.77 -20.74 -5.59
C TYR A 65 -10.29 -21.54 -6.78
N LYS A 66 -9.81 -20.83 -7.81
CA LYS A 66 -9.26 -21.43 -9.02
C LYS A 66 -7.74 -21.38 -8.96
N ILE A 67 -7.12 -22.55 -9.13
CA ILE A 67 -5.65 -22.65 -9.17
C ILE A 67 -5.11 -21.93 -10.41
N ILE A 68 -4.17 -21.02 -10.22
CA ILE A 68 -3.59 -20.19 -11.29
C ILE A 68 -2.12 -20.48 -11.56
N GLU A 69 -1.37 -20.90 -10.53
CA GLU A 69 0.08 -21.13 -10.65
C GLU A 69 0.56 -22.14 -9.62
N ALA A 70 1.61 -22.90 -9.97
CA ALA A 70 2.34 -23.75 -9.03
C ALA A 70 3.52 -22.97 -8.45
N LEU A 71 3.57 -22.82 -7.12
CA LEU A 71 4.63 -22.13 -6.39
C LEU A 71 5.75 -23.07 -5.90
N GLY A 72 5.45 -24.38 -5.87
CA GLY A 72 6.37 -25.40 -5.40
C GLY A 72 5.76 -26.80 -5.49
N ILE A 73 6.39 -27.77 -4.84
CA ILE A 73 5.84 -29.13 -4.73
C ILE A 73 4.62 -29.05 -3.80
N ASP A 74 3.45 -29.46 -4.32
CA ASP A 74 2.18 -29.46 -3.60
C ASP A 74 1.74 -28.08 -3.04
N ILE A 75 2.32 -27.00 -3.56
CA ILE A 75 2.01 -25.62 -3.18
C ILE A 75 1.61 -24.83 -4.41
N TYR A 76 0.44 -24.19 -4.36
CA TYR A 76 -0.16 -23.46 -5.47
C TYR A 76 -0.66 -22.08 -5.04
N SER A 77 -0.76 -21.17 -6.01
CA SER A 77 -1.57 -19.97 -5.86
C SER A 77 -2.94 -20.16 -6.49
N ALA A 78 -3.96 -19.65 -5.82
CA ALA A 78 -5.34 -19.72 -6.27
C ALA A 78 -6.00 -18.34 -6.17
N VAL A 79 -6.74 -17.96 -7.19
CA VAL A 79 -7.56 -16.74 -7.18
C VAL A 79 -8.99 -17.10 -6.74
N CYS A 80 -9.52 -16.34 -5.80
CA CYS A 80 -10.94 -16.40 -5.46
C CYS A 80 -11.77 -15.91 -6.65
N GLU A 81 -12.76 -16.65 -7.10
CA GLU A 81 -13.61 -16.25 -8.24
C GLU A 81 -14.67 -15.20 -7.83
N GLN A 82 -14.89 -14.99 -6.53
CA GLN A 82 -15.73 -13.93 -6.00
C GLN A 82 -14.86 -12.72 -5.64
N PRO A 83 -15.18 -11.52 -6.16
CA PRO A 83 -14.45 -10.31 -5.80
C PRO A 83 -14.79 -9.84 -4.39
N GLY A 84 -13.89 -9.06 -3.79
CA GLY A 84 -14.11 -8.50 -2.47
C GLY A 84 -13.32 -9.20 -1.37
N GLU A 85 -13.53 -8.72 -0.17
CA GLU A 85 -12.87 -9.23 1.05
C GLU A 85 -13.31 -10.64 1.44
N ILE A 86 -14.39 -11.16 0.87
CA ILE A 86 -14.89 -12.50 1.17
C ILE A 86 -13.84 -13.58 0.94
N GLY A 87 -12.97 -13.42 -0.06
CA GLY A 87 -11.88 -14.35 -0.36
C GLY A 87 -10.74 -14.34 0.66
N ASN A 88 -10.71 -13.38 1.61
CA ASN A 88 -9.66 -13.26 2.61
C ASN A 88 -9.98 -14.02 3.92
N THR A 89 -11.24 -14.34 4.17
CA THR A 89 -11.74 -14.64 5.52
C THR A 89 -11.52 -16.08 5.97
N TYR A 90 -11.43 -17.03 5.04
CA TYR A 90 -11.34 -18.44 5.38
C TYR A 90 -9.92 -18.99 5.30
N ASN A 91 -9.54 -19.78 6.29
CA ASN A 91 -8.36 -20.65 6.28
C ASN A 91 -8.79 -22.06 6.65
N GLY A 92 -8.36 -23.07 5.90
CA GLY A 92 -8.70 -24.46 6.18
C GLY A 92 -8.92 -25.30 4.93
N VAL A 93 -9.49 -26.48 5.13
CA VAL A 93 -9.68 -27.47 4.07
C VAL A 93 -10.77 -27.02 3.09
N LEU A 94 -10.47 -27.14 1.81
CA LEU A 94 -11.37 -26.82 0.71
C LEU A 94 -12.12 -28.05 0.20
N GLU A 95 -13.33 -27.83 -0.26
CA GLU A 95 -14.14 -28.84 -0.95
C GLU A 95 -13.64 -29.02 -2.39
N ASN A 96 -13.56 -30.28 -2.82
CA ASN A 96 -13.09 -30.64 -4.15
C ASN A 96 -14.24 -30.56 -5.18
N ILE A 97 -14.30 -29.42 -5.91
CA ILE A 97 -15.37 -29.17 -6.89
C ILE A 97 -15.17 -30.03 -8.16
N ASP A 98 -13.94 -30.12 -8.64
CA ASP A 98 -13.62 -30.83 -9.91
C ASP A 98 -13.41 -32.32 -9.74
N ASN A 99 -13.71 -32.88 -8.56
CA ASN A 99 -13.63 -34.31 -8.23
C ASN A 99 -12.27 -34.98 -8.52
N ILE A 100 -11.18 -34.28 -8.12
CA ILE A 100 -9.82 -34.81 -8.24
C ILE A 100 -9.63 -35.92 -7.20
N ASN A 101 -9.42 -37.17 -7.66
CA ASN A 101 -9.37 -38.32 -6.79
C ASN A 101 -8.12 -38.29 -5.85
N GLY A 102 -8.36 -38.52 -4.56
CA GLY A 102 -7.32 -38.80 -3.59
C GLY A 102 -6.48 -37.57 -3.17
N VAL A 103 -6.87 -36.36 -3.55
CA VAL A 103 -6.18 -35.11 -3.17
C VAL A 103 -7.09 -34.28 -2.29
N THR A 104 -6.53 -33.74 -1.22
CA THR A 104 -7.13 -32.68 -0.39
C THR A 104 -6.37 -31.38 -0.59
N ALA A 105 -7.07 -30.26 -0.53
CA ALA A 105 -6.48 -28.92 -0.62
C ALA A 105 -6.82 -28.12 0.65
N THR A 106 -5.87 -27.38 1.14
CA THR A 106 -6.01 -26.52 2.31
C THR A 106 -5.62 -25.10 1.93
N LEU A 107 -6.52 -24.16 2.18
CA LEU A 107 -6.28 -22.74 1.98
C LEU A 107 -5.49 -22.19 3.19
N THR A 108 -4.38 -21.51 2.91
CA THR A 108 -3.50 -20.99 3.95
C THR A 108 -3.33 -19.46 3.82
N ASP A 109 -2.18 -18.98 3.43
CA ASP A 109 -1.81 -17.57 3.49
C ASP A 109 -2.51 -16.71 2.42
N ILE A 110 -2.61 -15.41 2.69
CA ILE A 110 -3.02 -14.41 1.71
C ILE A 110 -1.78 -13.94 0.95
N ILE A 111 -1.73 -14.19 -0.36
CA ILE A 111 -0.68 -13.65 -1.24
C ILE A 111 -1.03 -12.24 -1.66
N ALA A 112 -2.30 -12.02 -2.06
CA ALA A 112 -2.84 -10.70 -2.32
C ALA A 112 -4.27 -10.64 -1.78
N ALA A 113 -4.55 -9.65 -0.93
CA ALA A 113 -5.87 -9.46 -0.36
C ALA A 113 -6.86 -8.96 -1.41
N GLY A 114 -8.05 -9.57 -1.43
CA GLY A 114 -9.19 -9.02 -2.15
C GLY A 114 -9.75 -7.81 -1.41
N THR A 115 -10.23 -6.81 -2.12
CA THR A 115 -10.87 -5.61 -1.56
C THR A 115 -12.26 -5.45 -2.14
N ASN A 116 -13.18 -4.94 -1.34
CA ASN A 116 -14.52 -4.58 -1.81
C ASN A 116 -14.44 -3.39 -2.78
N GLU A 117 -15.48 -3.21 -3.58
CA GLU A 117 -15.64 -2.00 -4.36
C GLU A 117 -15.64 -0.77 -3.44
N GLU A 118 -15.03 0.30 -3.90
CA GLU A 118 -14.97 1.56 -3.16
C GLU A 118 -16.37 2.08 -2.83
N ASN A 119 -16.65 2.32 -1.56
CA ASN A 119 -17.93 2.85 -1.13
C ASN A 119 -18.10 4.34 -1.48
N ASP A 120 -19.32 4.82 -1.44
CA ASP A 120 -19.66 6.21 -1.81
C ASP A 120 -18.91 7.25 -0.96
N ASP A 121 -18.69 6.99 0.33
CA ASP A 121 -17.99 7.94 1.21
C ASP A 121 -16.52 8.06 0.86
N SER A 122 -15.86 6.96 0.52
CA SER A 122 -14.47 6.95 0.07
C SER A 122 -14.32 7.68 -1.27
N LEU A 123 -15.17 7.37 -2.25
CA LEU A 123 -15.19 8.04 -3.54
C LEU A 123 -15.49 9.54 -3.39
N ARG A 124 -16.45 9.91 -2.57
CA ARG A 124 -16.79 11.32 -2.26
C ARG A 124 -15.62 12.07 -1.64
N ASN A 125 -14.90 11.44 -0.71
CA ASN A 125 -13.70 12.03 -0.11
C ASN A 125 -12.59 12.23 -1.15
N ARG A 126 -12.38 11.29 -2.08
CA ARG A 126 -11.42 11.44 -3.18
C ARG A 126 -11.79 12.60 -4.12
N ILE A 127 -13.07 12.73 -4.47
CA ILE A 127 -13.55 13.86 -5.28
C ILE A 127 -13.30 15.18 -4.53
N LYS A 128 -13.64 15.25 -3.24
CA LYS A 128 -13.40 16.45 -2.42
C LYS A 128 -11.92 16.78 -2.30
N GLN A 129 -11.07 15.80 -2.10
CA GLN A 129 -9.62 15.99 -2.10
C GLN A 129 -9.13 16.54 -3.43
N TYR A 130 -9.60 15.99 -4.55
CA TYR A 130 -9.25 16.47 -5.88
C TYR A 130 -9.67 17.94 -6.08
N LEU A 131 -10.85 18.32 -5.61
CA LEU A 131 -11.38 19.69 -5.75
C LEU A 131 -10.70 20.69 -4.82
N THR A 132 -10.22 20.25 -3.65
CA THR A 132 -9.57 21.12 -2.64
C THR A 132 -8.08 21.28 -2.85
N ILE A 133 -7.41 20.33 -3.51
CA ILE A 133 -5.98 20.46 -3.82
C ILE A 133 -5.87 21.25 -5.14
N PRO A 134 -5.34 22.47 -5.12
CA PRO A 134 -5.12 23.23 -6.35
C PRO A 134 -3.94 22.62 -7.11
N TYR A 135 -4.21 21.59 -7.92
CA TYR A 135 -3.22 21.08 -8.87
C TYR A 135 -3.01 22.13 -9.97
N GLN A 136 -2.07 23.02 -9.75
CA GLN A 136 -1.64 24.01 -10.74
C GLN A 136 -0.28 23.58 -11.28
N ASN A 137 -0.08 23.73 -12.58
CA ASN A 137 1.18 23.37 -13.22
C ASN A 137 2.36 24.02 -12.50
N GLY A 138 3.26 23.17 -11.99
CA GLY A 138 4.50 23.61 -11.34
C GLY A 138 4.41 23.80 -9.83
N ASN A 139 3.30 23.51 -9.14
CA ASN A 139 3.29 23.46 -7.69
C ASN A 139 3.71 22.08 -7.14
N ILE A 140 4.10 22.03 -5.85
CA ILE A 140 4.55 20.77 -5.19
C ILE A 140 3.49 19.69 -5.29
N ALA A 141 2.20 20.03 -5.10
CA ALA A 141 1.11 19.07 -5.14
C ALA A 141 1.00 18.38 -6.51
N GLN A 142 1.23 19.13 -7.59
CA GLN A 142 1.21 18.57 -8.94
C GLN A 142 2.37 17.59 -9.17
N TYR A 143 3.58 17.91 -8.70
CA TYR A 143 4.73 17.02 -8.82
C TYR A 143 4.54 15.74 -7.99
N LEU A 144 3.99 15.86 -6.77
CA LEU A 144 3.64 14.70 -5.95
C LEU A 144 2.59 13.82 -6.61
N LYS A 145 1.57 14.43 -7.23
CA LYS A 145 0.55 13.71 -7.98
C LYS A 145 1.16 12.91 -9.12
N TRP A 146 1.98 13.54 -9.97
CA TRP A 146 2.66 12.84 -11.07
C TRP A 146 3.54 11.69 -10.57
N ALA A 147 4.23 11.88 -9.44
CA ALA A 147 5.04 10.81 -8.86
C ALA A 147 4.18 9.65 -8.35
N THR A 148 3.12 9.92 -7.58
CA THR A 148 2.28 8.87 -6.98
C THR A 148 1.35 8.16 -7.98
N GLU A 149 1.07 8.77 -9.12
CA GLU A 149 0.33 8.16 -10.23
C GLU A 149 1.23 7.33 -11.17
N PHE A 150 2.56 7.50 -11.07
CA PHE A 150 3.50 6.77 -11.91
C PHE A 150 3.69 5.34 -11.40
N GLU A 151 3.61 4.37 -12.32
CA GLU A 151 3.68 2.94 -12.00
C GLU A 151 5.02 2.56 -11.37
N GLY A 152 4.96 1.94 -10.19
CA GLY A 152 6.10 1.46 -9.43
C GLY A 152 6.59 2.42 -8.35
N ILE A 153 6.04 3.64 -8.25
CA ILE A 153 6.38 4.60 -7.19
C ILE A 153 5.40 4.44 -6.02
N GLY A 154 5.94 4.26 -4.81
CA GLY A 154 5.16 4.20 -3.57
C GLY A 154 4.88 5.59 -2.99
N THR A 155 5.92 6.41 -2.83
CA THR A 155 5.80 7.80 -2.36
C THR A 155 6.93 8.66 -2.91
N ALA A 156 6.80 9.98 -2.77
CA ALA A 156 7.78 10.93 -3.24
C ALA A 156 7.90 12.15 -2.33
N LYS A 157 9.05 12.81 -2.40
CA LYS A 157 9.30 14.10 -1.74
C LYS A 157 9.91 15.08 -2.73
N VAL A 158 9.36 16.28 -2.76
CA VAL A 158 9.78 17.36 -3.67
C VAL A 158 10.63 18.38 -2.93
N PHE A 159 11.78 18.70 -3.52
CA PHE A 159 12.72 19.69 -3.02
C PHE A 159 12.84 20.82 -4.03
N PRO A 160 12.09 21.92 -3.85
CA PRO A 160 12.20 23.08 -4.73
C PRO A 160 13.54 23.82 -4.52
N LEU A 161 14.09 24.38 -5.60
CA LEU A 161 15.29 25.20 -5.60
C LEU A 161 16.55 24.51 -5.01
N TRP A 162 16.60 23.19 -5.06
CA TRP A 162 17.65 22.40 -4.41
C TRP A 162 19.09 22.71 -4.89
N ALA A 163 19.23 23.18 -6.13
CA ALA A 163 20.50 23.60 -6.73
C ALA A 163 20.42 25.01 -7.31
N GLY A 164 19.56 25.88 -6.74
CA GLY A 164 19.36 27.26 -7.18
C GLY A 164 18.09 27.46 -8.00
N GLY A 165 17.94 28.64 -8.60
CA GLY A 165 16.73 29.00 -9.37
C GLY A 165 16.42 28.02 -10.48
N ASN A 166 15.12 27.77 -10.73
CA ASN A 166 14.62 26.89 -11.77
C ASN A 166 15.05 25.42 -11.64
N THR A 167 15.42 24.96 -10.43
CA THR A 167 15.78 23.56 -10.18
C THR A 167 14.81 22.93 -9.20
N LEU A 168 14.51 21.65 -9.43
CA LEU A 168 13.63 20.84 -8.58
C LEU A 168 14.21 19.43 -8.50
N LYS A 169 14.29 18.88 -7.27
CA LYS A 169 14.63 17.47 -7.06
C LYS A 169 13.39 16.74 -6.56
N ILE A 170 13.15 15.56 -7.11
CA ILE A 170 12.10 14.62 -6.65
C ILE A 170 12.80 13.36 -6.17
N ALA A 171 12.71 13.09 -4.88
CA ALA A 171 13.13 11.81 -4.32
C ALA A 171 11.93 10.86 -4.32
N ILE A 172 12.09 9.67 -4.90
CA ILE A 172 11.04 8.66 -5.01
C ILE A 172 11.41 7.38 -4.28
N THR A 173 10.40 6.66 -3.83
CA THR A 173 10.54 5.26 -3.38
C THR A 173 9.98 4.31 -4.42
N ASN A 174 10.34 3.03 -4.34
CA ASN A 174 9.63 1.98 -5.06
C ASN A 174 8.28 1.66 -4.38
N GLY A 175 7.53 0.71 -4.95
CA GLY A 175 6.21 0.30 -4.44
C GLY A 175 6.23 -0.33 -3.04
N GLN A 176 7.39 -0.76 -2.55
CA GLN A 176 7.61 -1.26 -1.19
C GLN A 176 8.11 -0.17 -0.21
N TYR A 177 8.10 1.09 -0.62
CA TYR A 177 8.61 2.24 0.15
C TYR A 177 10.11 2.18 0.47
N LEU A 178 10.88 1.40 -0.29
CA LEU A 178 12.32 1.33 -0.25
C LEU A 178 12.94 2.31 -1.26
N PRO A 179 14.25 2.62 -1.19
CA PRO A 179 14.93 3.42 -2.20
C PRO A 179 14.66 2.90 -3.61
N ALA A 180 14.30 3.80 -4.53
CA ALA A 180 13.96 3.42 -5.88
C ALA A 180 15.20 2.92 -6.65
N GLU A 181 15.01 1.90 -7.46
CA GLU A 181 16.03 1.33 -8.32
C GLU A 181 16.34 2.26 -9.52
N THR A 182 17.54 2.16 -10.05
CA THR A 182 18.02 3.00 -11.18
C THR A 182 17.05 2.99 -12.35
N ALA A 183 16.51 1.83 -12.72
CA ALA A 183 15.58 1.71 -13.85
C ALA A 183 14.26 2.48 -13.62
N LEU A 184 13.74 2.51 -12.39
CA LEU A 184 12.55 3.29 -12.04
C LEU A 184 12.85 4.79 -12.05
N ILE A 185 14.02 5.19 -11.52
CA ILE A 185 14.49 6.58 -11.53
C ILE A 185 14.60 7.10 -12.96
N GLU A 186 15.24 6.34 -13.85
CA GLU A 186 15.42 6.72 -15.27
C GLU A 186 14.08 6.83 -16.01
N ARG A 187 13.15 5.89 -15.80
CA ARG A 187 11.81 5.94 -16.40
C ARG A 187 11.03 7.18 -15.94
N PHE A 188 11.08 7.48 -14.66
CA PHE A 188 10.37 8.64 -14.12
C PHE A 188 11.07 9.96 -14.49
N GLN A 189 12.40 9.97 -14.59
CA GLN A 189 13.18 11.13 -15.10
C GLN A 189 12.78 11.45 -16.54
N GLU A 190 12.71 10.42 -17.41
CA GLU A 190 12.31 10.59 -18.81
C GLU A 190 10.87 11.09 -18.93
N TYR A 191 9.97 10.65 -18.05
CA TYR A 191 8.59 11.15 -17.98
C TYR A 191 8.54 12.62 -17.53
N MET A 192 9.32 13.00 -16.51
CA MET A 192 9.25 14.33 -15.90
C MET A 192 9.99 15.40 -16.71
N ASP A 193 11.26 15.20 -17.00
CA ASP A 193 12.12 16.12 -17.73
C ASP A 193 13.26 15.34 -18.38
N PRO A 194 13.11 14.91 -19.65
CA PRO A 194 14.11 14.16 -20.36
C PRO A 194 15.49 14.84 -20.34
N GLY A 195 16.47 14.13 -19.79
CA GLY A 195 17.84 14.63 -19.66
C GLY A 195 18.02 15.81 -18.70
N SER A 196 17.03 16.12 -17.84
CA SER A 196 17.07 17.24 -16.88
C SER A 196 17.41 18.59 -17.53
N THR A 197 16.79 18.87 -18.67
CA THR A 197 17.10 20.03 -19.49
C THR A 197 16.28 21.27 -19.17
N GLY A 198 15.07 21.08 -18.59
CA GLY A 198 14.11 22.15 -18.38
C GLY A 198 13.47 22.71 -19.64
N LEU A 199 13.55 21.99 -20.76
CA LEU A 199 12.99 22.42 -22.06
C LEU A 199 11.47 22.17 -22.17
N GLY A 200 10.86 21.47 -21.18
CA GLY A 200 9.43 21.18 -21.19
C GLY A 200 9.04 20.06 -22.17
N ASN A 201 9.96 19.15 -22.47
CA ASN A 201 9.71 17.99 -23.31
C ASN A 201 9.02 16.83 -22.56
N GLY A 202 8.91 16.93 -21.23
CA GLY A 202 8.21 16.00 -20.35
C GLY A 202 7.01 16.64 -19.67
N ALA A 203 6.61 16.10 -18.53
CA ALA A 203 5.48 16.61 -17.74
C ALA A 203 5.81 17.91 -17.00
N ALA A 204 7.09 18.16 -16.71
CA ALA A 204 7.53 19.36 -16.01
C ALA A 204 7.39 20.63 -16.86
N PRO A 205 6.99 21.76 -16.26
CA PRO A 205 6.87 23.04 -16.98
C PRO A 205 8.20 23.52 -17.59
N VAL A 206 8.09 24.24 -18.70
CA VAL A 206 9.24 24.90 -19.33
C VAL A 206 10.00 25.77 -18.32
N GLY A 207 11.30 25.68 -18.31
CA GLY A 207 12.18 26.45 -17.43
C GLY A 207 12.47 25.78 -16.08
N CYS A 208 11.82 24.65 -15.76
CA CYS A 208 12.06 23.88 -14.54
C CYS A 208 12.93 22.67 -14.84
N LYS A 209 14.17 22.65 -14.37
CA LYS A 209 15.05 21.48 -14.43
C LYS A 209 14.71 20.51 -13.31
N VAL A 210 14.22 19.34 -13.66
CA VAL A 210 13.87 18.30 -12.69
C VAL A 210 14.96 17.24 -12.63
N VAL A 211 15.37 16.89 -11.41
CA VAL A 211 16.27 15.77 -11.13
C VAL A 211 15.53 14.76 -10.26
N VAL A 212 15.46 13.52 -10.69
CA VAL A 212 14.86 12.41 -9.94
C VAL A 212 15.95 11.61 -9.24
N THR A 213 15.71 11.26 -7.98
CA THR A 213 16.61 10.42 -7.16
C THR A 213 15.84 9.32 -6.44
N GLY A 214 16.51 8.22 -6.10
CA GLY A 214 15.92 7.11 -5.35
C GLY A 214 15.85 7.31 -3.84
N GLY A 215 16.17 8.53 -3.35
CA GLY A 215 16.35 8.78 -1.92
C GLY A 215 17.63 8.12 -1.35
N THR A 216 17.90 8.38 -0.09
CA THR A 216 19.06 7.83 0.62
C THR A 216 18.57 6.86 1.70
N GLN A 217 19.04 5.63 1.70
CA GLN A 217 18.68 4.66 2.72
C GLN A 217 19.26 5.09 4.09
N LEU A 218 18.40 5.10 5.10
CA LEU A 218 18.78 5.23 6.52
C LEU A 218 18.51 3.89 7.21
N ASP A 219 19.57 3.19 7.57
CA ASP A 219 19.49 1.90 8.24
C ASP A 219 19.00 2.05 9.68
N ILE A 220 17.95 1.32 10.01
CA ILE A 220 17.38 1.27 11.36
C ILE A 220 17.64 -0.08 11.97
N ALA A 221 18.35 -0.07 13.10
CA ALA A 221 18.61 -1.24 13.94
C ALA A 221 17.77 -1.14 15.21
N VAL A 222 16.95 -2.14 15.47
CA VAL A 222 16.09 -2.22 16.66
C VAL A 222 16.56 -3.38 17.53
N SER A 223 16.77 -3.12 18.82
CA SER A 223 17.15 -4.15 19.81
C SER A 223 16.35 -3.97 21.08
N GLY A 224 16.08 -5.08 21.76
CA GLY A 224 15.33 -5.06 23.02
C GLY A 224 15.21 -6.44 23.64
N SER A 225 14.66 -6.50 24.85
CA SER A 225 14.33 -7.73 25.56
C SER A 225 12.81 -7.89 25.56
N ILE A 226 12.31 -9.05 25.16
CA ILE A 226 10.87 -9.34 25.05
C ILE A 226 10.48 -10.53 25.93
N VAL A 227 9.22 -10.51 26.33
CA VAL A 227 8.51 -11.69 26.87
C VAL A 227 7.55 -12.14 25.80
N LEU A 228 7.63 -13.40 25.39
CA LEU A 228 6.70 -13.95 24.39
C LEU A 228 5.31 -14.21 25.02
N ALA A 229 4.27 -13.99 24.23
CA ALA A 229 2.93 -14.38 24.60
C ALA A 229 2.77 -15.91 24.61
N GLU A 230 1.80 -16.40 25.37
CA GLU A 230 1.55 -17.84 25.48
C GLU A 230 1.24 -18.47 24.10
N GLY A 231 1.98 -19.52 23.78
CA GLY A 231 1.85 -20.26 22.52
C GLY A 231 2.82 -19.84 21.42
N TYR A 232 3.61 -18.79 21.61
CA TYR A 232 4.61 -18.34 20.65
C TYR A 232 6.03 -18.80 21.05
N LEU A 233 6.85 -19.13 20.05
CA LEU A 233 8.26 -19.52 20.23
C LEU A 233 9.24 -18.44 19.78
N GLU A 234 8.75 -17.48 18.99
CA GLU A 234 9.51 -16.33 18.46
C GLU A 234 8.59 -15.10 18.27
N ALA A 235 9.17 -13.94 18.03
CA ALA A 235 8.44 -12.69 17.80
C ALA A 235 7.91 -12.61 16.36
N GLU A 236 6.93 -13.48 16.03
CA GLU A 236 6.33 -13.53 14.70
C GLU A 236 5.71 -12.19 14.32
N GLY A 237 5.96 -11.74 13.08
CA GLY A 237 5.38 -10.51 12.51
C GLY A 237 6.00 -9.21 13.03
N ALA A 238 6.91 -9.25 14.02
CA ALA A 238 7.50 -8.04 14.59
C ALA A 238 8.35 -7.25 13.58
N ALA A 239 9.10 -7.94 12.71
CA ALA A 239 9.90 -7.31 11.68
C ALA A 239 9.02 -6.61 10.63
N ASP A 240 7.96 -7.28 10.18
CA ASP A 240 7.02 -6.75 9.20
C ASP A 240 6.27 -5.54 9.77
N ALA A 241 5.81 -5.62 11.03
CA ALA A 241 5.11 -4.51 11.68
C ALA A 241 5.99 -3.25 11.80
N ILE A 242 7.29 -3.42 12.11
CA ILE A 242 8.23 -2.29 12.12
C ILE A 242 8.46 -1.77 10.70
N ALA A 243 8.65 -2.64 9.72
CA ALA A 243 8.85 -2.26 8.31
C ALA A 243 7.65 -1.47 7.79
N ASP A 244 6.43 -1.91 8.07
CA ASP A 244 5.19 -1.21 7.72
C ASP A 244 5.09 0.16 8.39
N TYR A 245 5.46 0.25 9.66
CA TYR A 245 5.51 1.54 10.34
C TYR A 245 6.51 2.48 9.68
N LEU A 246 7.74 2.03 9.39
CA LEU A 246 8.77 2.83 8.72
C LEU A 246 8.32 3.26 7.32
N ALA A 247 7.70 2.38 6.56
CA ALA A 247 7.10 2.70 5.26
C ALA A 247 6.04 3.80 5.37
N SER A 248 5.16 3.71 6.38
CA SER A 248 4.07 4.67 6.59
C SER A 248 4.52 6.09 6.92
N ILE A 249 5.71 6.25 7.48
CA ILE A 249 6.28 7.56 7.85
C ILE A 249 7.22 8.14 6.80
N THR A 250 7.65 7.34 5.83
CA THR A 250 8.58 7.76 4.76
C THR A 250 8.02 8.94 3.99
N TYR A 251 8.77 10.04 4.00
CA TYR A 251 8.43 11.36 3.43
C TYR A 251 7.18 12.04 4.02
N VAL A 252 6.56 11.44 5.06
CA VAL A 252 5.40 12.00 5.77
C VAL A 252 5.81 12.65 7.09
N LYS A 253 6.72 12.01 7.82
CA LYS A 253 7.20 12.49 9.13
C LYS A 253 8.63 12.99 9.03
N SER A 254 9.01 13.86 9.97
CA SER A 254 10.36 14.40 10.09
C SER A 254 11.23 13.64 11.11
N SER A 255 10.67 12.64 11.76
CA SER A 255 11.40 11.78 12.71
C SER A 255 10.72 10.42 12.87
N ILE A 256 11.54 9.44 13.23
CA ILE A 256 11.10 8.14 13.69
C ILE A 256 10.89 8.24 15.20
N SER A 257 9.68 7.97 15.67
CA SER A 257 9.41 8.02 17.10
C SER A 257 9.85 6.72 17.77
N TYR A 258 10.76 6.82 18.73
CA TYR A 258 11.20 5.74 19.59
C TYR A 258 10.04 5.05 20.30
N MET A 259 9.15 5.84 20.91
CA MET A 259 7.99 5.30 21.63
C MET A 259 7.00 4.59 20.69
N LYS A 260 6.88 5.05 19.43
CA LYS A 260 5.99 4.40 18.48
C LYS A 260 6.53 3.04 18.03
N ILE A 261 7.85 2.87 17.87
CA ILE A 261 8.46 1.55 17.63
C ILE A 261 8.13 0.59 18.78
N GLY A 262 8.26 1.05 20.03
CA GLY A 262 7.86 0.24 21.20
C GLY A 262 6.37 -0.15 21.17
N SER A 263 5.50 0.80 20.83
CA SER A 263 4.05 0.53 20.68
C SER A 263 3.77 -0.50 19.57
N VAL A 264 4.44 -0.39 18.41
CA VAL A 264 4.27 -1.32 17.29
C VAL A 264 4.70 -2.75 17.67
N LEU A 265 5.78 -2.88 18.45
CA LEU A 265 6.22 -4.18 18.95
C LEU A 265 5.23 -4.78 19.96
N LEU A 266 4.68 -3.97 20.88
CA LEU A 266 3.69 -4.42 21.86
C LEU A 266 2.31 -4.71 21.22
N ASP A 267 2.02 -4.13 20.09
CA ASP A 267 0.81 -4.42 19.30
C ASP A 267 0.91 -5.78 18.58
N CYS A 268 2.10 -6.39 18.49
CA CYS A 268 2.29 -7.73 17.90
C CYS A 268 1.73 -8.82 18.84
N PRO A 269 0.86 -9.71 18.36
CA PRO A 269 0.25 -10.77 19.20
C PRO A 269 1.26 -11.73 19.83
N SER A 270 2.46 -11.86 19.27
CA SER A 270 3.53 -12.72 19.74
C SER A 270 4.31 -12.14 20.93
N ILE A 271 4.14 -10.85 21.25
CA ILE A 271 4.90 -10.14 22.29
C ILE A 271 3.97 -9.76 23.45
N ALA A 272 4.25 -10.29 24.63
CA ALA A 272 3.49 -9.96 25.85
C ALA A 272 4.07 -8.75 26.58
N ASP A 273 5.40 -8.57 26.59
CA ASP A 273 6.07 -7.44 27.23
C ASP A 273 7.37 -7.09 26.52
N LEU A 274 7.83 -5.84 26.69
CA LEU A 274 9.02 -5.28 26.04
C LEU A 274 9.80 -4.43 27.05
N SER A 275 11.09 -4.67 27.15
CA SER A 275 12.05 -3.91 27.98
C SER A 275 13.34 -3.63 27.21
N ASP A 276 14.13 -2.70 27.73
CA ASP A 276 15.46 -2.35 27.22
C ASP A 276 15.49 -2.03 25.69
N LEU A 277 14.37 -1.50 25.16
CA LEU A 277 14.28 -1.11 23.76
C LEU A 277 15.34 -0.07 23.42
N THR A 278 16.05 -0.28 22.33
CA THR A 278 16.93 0.72 21.71
C THR A 278 16.73 0.77 20.20
N VAL A 279 16.85 1.95 19.65
CA VAL A 279 16.81 2.19 18.19
C VAL A 279 18.10 2.88 17.78
N ASN A 280 18.87 2.25 16.90
CA ASN A 280 20.26 2.63 16.56
C ASN A 280 21.13 2.86 17.83
N GLY A 281 20.91 2.03 18.87
CA GLY A 281 21.63 2.10 20.14
C GLY A 281 21.22 3.25 21.06
N GLY A 282 20.20 4.04 20.70
CA GLY A 282 19.65 5.14 21.49
C GLY A 282 18.23 4.89 21.98
N ILE A 283 17.74 5.77 22.86
CA ILE A 283 16.41 5.76 23.44
C ILE A 283 15.61 7.03 23.09
N THR A 284 16.00 7.70 22.01
CA THR A 284 15.40 8.96 21.56
C THR A 284 14.92 8.84 20.12
N ASP A 285 14.04 9.74 19.72
CA ASP A 285 13.57 9.85 18.35
C ASP A 285 14.74 10.11 17.39
N ILE A 286 14.70 9.47 16.21
CA ILE A 286 15.70 9.65 15.16
C ILE A 286 15.17 10.66 14.15
N PRO A 287 15.85 11.80 13.93
CA PRO A 287 15.43 12.76 12.92
C PRO A 287 15.63 12.19 11.52
N LEU A 288 14.66 12.46 10.63
CA LEU A 288 14.74 12.17 9.20
C LEU A 288 15.06 13.48 8.45
N THR A 289 16.19 13.51 7.79
CA THR A 289 16.69 14.72 7.09
C THR A 289 16.72 14.50 5.58
N GLY A 290 16.57 15.56 4.84
CA GLY A 290 16.68 15.50 3.37
C GLY A 290 15.73 14.50 2.73
N ASP A 291 16.29 13.58 1.97
CA ASP A 291 15.63 12.51 1.23
C ASP A 291 15.88 11.10 1.83
N GLU A 292 16.12 11.05 3.14
CA GLU A 292 16.33 9.78 3.84
C GLU A 292 15.06 8.93 3.88
N ILE A 293 15.26 7.63 3.63
CA ILE A 293 14.25 6.57 3.66
C ILE A 293 14.62 5.60 4.76
N PRO A 294 13.86 5.53 5.86
CA PRO A 294 14.16 4.61 6.95
C PRO A 294 13.86 3.17 6.54
N VAL A 295 14.82 2.29 6.66
CA VAL A 295 14.69 0.86 6.33
C VAL A 295 15.14 0.03 7.51
N LEU A 296 14.34 -0.95 7.93
CA LEU A 296 14.74 -1.89 8.97
C LEU A 296 15.91 -2.75 8.48
N ASN A 297 17.09 -2.53 9.03
CA ASN A 297 18.29 -3.29 8.69
C ASN A 297 18.51 -4.50 9.62
N SER A 298 18.19 -4.35 10.90
CA SER A 298 18.30 -5.44 11.85
C SER A 298 17.29 -5.33 12.99
N LEU A 299 16.74 -6.48 13.39
CA LEU A 299 15.88 -6.64 14.55
C LEU A 299 16.50 -7.70 15.47
N ASN A 300 16.93 -7.28 16.65
CA ASN A 300 17.55 -8.17 17.64
C ASN A 300 16.75 -8.16 18.94
N LEU A 301 15.77 -9.06 19.03
CA LEU A 301 14.92 -9.23 20.20
C LEU A 301 15.39 -10.45 21.00
N VAL A 302 15.83 -10.21 22.23
CA VAL A 302 16.25 -11.28 23.15
C VAL A 302 15.06 -11.72 23.99
N VAL A 303 14.73 -13.00 23.95
CA VAL A 303 13.64 -13.55 24.75
C VAL A 303 14.10 -13.66 26.20
N SER A 304 13.47 -12.93 27.10
CA SER A 304 13.67 -13.02 28.54
C SER A 304 12.78 -14.11 29.11
N ALA A 305 13.33 -14.92 29.98
CA ALA A 305 12.50 -15.81 30.80
C ALA A 305 11.71 -14.97 31.81
N VAL A 306 10.42 -15.29 31.96
CA VAL A 306 9.55 -14.70 32.99
C VAL A 306 10.02 -15.07 34.38
#